data_9a17727324e34628ff9507437c5ede8a
#
_entry.id   9a17727324e34628ff9507437c5ede8a
#
_cell.length_a   1.000
_cell.length_b   1.000
_cell.length_c   1.000
_cell.angle_alpha   90.00
_cell.angle_beta   90.00
_cell.angle_gamma   90.00
#
_symmetry.space_group_name_H-M   'P 1'
#
loop_
_entity.id
_entity.type
_entity.pdbx_description
1 polymer ?
#
loop_
_entity_poly.entity_id
_entity_poly.type
_entity_poly.pdbx_seq_one_letter_code
_entity_poly.pdbx_strand_id
1 'polypeptide(L)'
;MYRRNIKHILGPLAVLIAIFVFYQTWLKPRYFHDSPAPPAQIVTEDGATEPTAPVAPPQTAPLAEIKRSRTIDPVSIPVPRHSELLGAIHEELEKHNIGTAEAKLVELPSSILTESATKRHVAILWNNLGILQEKTGGTEVSVKAFKKAVALDPQNAVAHLNLAHAYWGLRDPGLTEEFLQKVVTLTPDEPFPHIALADLLQEKDRLSEAGKHLAQAKDRLKKDPGLQSYVKAVTAKVHRTEKVEEKFSTHHGAHFTVKYDGTEDPETWTAVLDILEEAYREIGQKFNFFPTKPIIVVLHTKSQFQVATGSPNWADGLFDPVLGRIQIPTQGAATDRAWLTRVLWHEFVHALIHEDVGATAGSIPTWLNEGLAMQLAGDPWQDVASLPQDEHSLVPLAVLEGSWESLPADKVTVAYVEANGATHYLIERFGMHKVHEVLAHLKARQTIAAAMQDRLQMSYEHFQQQWTESLKAAGSPAKS
;
A
#
# COMPACT_ATOMS: atom_id res chain seq x y z
N MET A 1 -3.99 39.48 43.72
CA MET A 1 -4.72 38.86 42.60
C MET A 1 -3.74 38.38 41.54
N TYR A 2 -2.67 37.61 41.88
CA TYR A 2 -1.59 37.28 40.93
C TYR A 2 -1.05 35.85 41.13
N ARG A 3 -1.82 34.93 41.72
CA ARG A 3 -1.37 33.55 42.03
C ARG A 3 -2.13 32.42 41.29
N ARG A 4 -3.04 32.72 40.33
CA ARG A 4 -3.86 31.69 39.66
C ARG A 4 -3.41 31.26 38.29
N ASN A 5 -2.49 31.98 37.61
CA ASN A 5 -2.10 31.70 36.23
C ASN A 5 -0.80 30.90 36.02
N ILE A 6 -0.06 30.60 37.09
CA ILE A 6 1.23 29.89 36.97
C ILE A 6 1.04 28.37 36.80
N LYS A 7 -0.02 27.79 37.34
CA LYS A 7 -0.26 26.34 37.25
C LYS A 7 -0.65 25.86 35.83
N HIS A 8 -1.24 26.70 35.00
CA HIS A 8 -1.60 26.37 33.63
C HIS A 8 -0.45 26.50 32.61
N ILE A 9 0.63 27.17 32.97
CA ILE A 9 1.82 27.34 32.13
C ILE A 9 2.90 26.31 32.48
N LEU A 10 2.98 25.89 33.73
CA LEU A 10 3.98 24.91 34.20
C LEU A 10 3.69 23.48 33.78
N GLY A 11 2.43 23.11 33.55
CA GLY A 11 2.05 21.78 33.07
C GLY A 11 2.56 21.51 31.66
N PRO A 12 2.22 22.31 30.66
CA PRO A 12 2.74 22.16 29.29
C PRO A 12 4.26 22.28 29.21
N LEU A 13 4.87 23.17 29.97
CA LEU A 13 6.32 23.34 29.98
C LEU A 13 7.04 22.13 30.61
N ALA A 14 6.47 21.53 31.65
CA ALA A 14 7.01 20.31 32.28
C ALA A 14 6.91 19.11 31.33
N VAL A 15 5.83 19.00 30.55
CA VAL A 15 5.67 17.97 29.50
C VAL A 15 6.68 18.18 28.38
N LEU A 16 6.86 19.39 27.88
CA LEU A 16 7.87 19.71 26.88
C LEU A 16 9.30 19.44 27.36
N ILE A 17 9.59 19.73 28.62
CA ILE A 17 10.89 19.41 29.23
C ILE A 17 11.06 17.91 29.40
N ALA A 18 10.02 17.18 29.77
CA ALA A 18 10.05 15.72 29.86
C ALA A 18 10.27 15.07 28.47
N ILE A 19 9.59 15.54 27.44
CA ILE A 19 9.78 15.11 26.05
C ILE A 19 11.20 15.46 25.58
N PHE A 20 11.69 16.65 25.86
CA PHE A 20 13.05 17.07 25.52
C PHE A 20 14.11 16.25 26.25
N VAL A 21 13.92 15.98 27.54
CA VAL A 21 14.81 15.14 28.35
C VAL A 21 14.76 13.69 27.84
N PHE A 22 13.59 13.14 27.55
CA PHE A 22 13.42 11.81 26.96
C PHE A 22 14.09 11.72 25.59
N TYR A 23 13.91 12.72 24.74
CA TYR A 23 14.59 12.82 23.45
C TYR A 23 16.12 12.85 23.62
N GLN A 24 16.65 13.72 24.48
CA GLN A 24 18.10 13.88 24.66
C GLN A 24 18.77 12.71 25.39
N THR A 25 18.08 12.06 26.33
CA THR A 25 18.68 11.01 27.15
C THR A 25 18.42 9.60 26.67
N TRP A 26 17.33 9.39 25.97
CA TRP A 26 16.89 8.07 25.58
C TRP A 26 16.76 7.86 24.05
N LEU A 27 16.13 8.79 23.32
CA LEU A 27 15.98 8.71 21.87
C LEU A 27 17.26 9.12 21.13
N LYS A 28 17.81 10.31 21.43
CA LYS A 28 18.98 10.84 20.74
C LYS A 28 20.21 9.90 20.81
N PRO A 29 20.62 9.37 21.98
CA PRO A 29 21.76 8.44 22.07
C PRO A 29 21.54 7.07 21.42
N ARG A 30 20.28 6.67 21.24
CA ARG A 30 19.94 5.36 20.64
C ARG A 30 19.68 5.43 19.13
N TYR A 31 19.24 6.59 18.65
CA TYR A 31 18.74 6.75 17.29
C TYR A 31 19.41 7.88 16.49
N PHE A 32 20.17 8.77 17.17
CA PHE A 32 20.80 9.91 16.52
C PHE A 32 22.25 10.04 16.98
N HIS A 33 23.22 9.75 16.10
CA HIS A 33 24.61 10.13 16.34
C HIS A 33 24.81 11.58 15.94
N ASP A 34 25.45 12.37 16.82
CA ASP A 34 25.81 13.75 16.53
C ASP A 34 26.81 13.79 15.37
N SER A 35 26.35 14.13 14.17
CA SER A 35 27.23 14.61 13.13
C SER A 35 27.79 15.98 13.51
N PRO A 36 29.08 16.28 13.33
CA PRO A 36 29.63 17.58 13.65
C PRO A 36 28.87 18.67 12.87
N ALA A 37 28.44 19.70 13.58
CA ALA A 37 27.73 20.83 13.00
C ALA A 37 28.59 21.49 11.91
N PRO A 38 28.01 21.85 10.74
CA PRO A 38 28.71 22.66 9.76
C PRO A 38 29.04 24.04 10.37
N PRO A 39 30.16 24.67 9.97
CA PRO A 39 30.58 25.95 10.51
C PRO A 39 29.48 27.01 10.30
N ALA A 40 29.21 27.78 11.34
CA ALA A 40 28.19 28.82 11.34
C ALA A 40 28.47 29.84 10.23
N GLN A 41 27.54 29.96 9.28
CA GLN A 41 27.48 31.11 8.38
C GLN A 41 26.83 32.28 9.15
N ILE A 42 27.56 33.37 9.21
CA ILE A 42 27.07 34.66 9.74
C ILE A 42 26.02 35.17 8.72
N VAL A 43 24.76 35.17 9.13
CA VAL A 43 23.69 35.83 8.37
C VAL A 43 23.49 37.20 9.03
N THR A 44 23.71 38.25 8.25
CA THR A 44 23.39 39.63 8.59
C THR A 44 21.87 39.82 8.62
N GLU A 45 21.38 40.48 9.67
CA GLU A 45 19.99 40.93 9.82
C GLU A 45 19.57 41.81 8.62
N ASP A 46 18.46 41.46 8.00
CA ASP A 46 17.35 42.37 7.69
C ASP A 46 16.24 41.65 6.92
N GLY A 47 15.00 41.80 7.38
CA GLY A 47 13.81 41.39 6.63
C GLY A 47 12.88 40.44 7.39
N ALA A 48 12.08 41.04 8.28
CA ALA A 48 10.96 40.33 8.92
C ALA A 48 9.91 39.92 7.86
N THR A 49 9.81 38.61 7.60
CA THR A 49 8.63 38.02 6.98
C THR A 49 7.99 37.10 8.02
N GLU A 50 6.69 37.28 8.26
CA GLU A 50 5.87 36.46 9.13
C GLU A 50 6.07 34.95 8.85
N PRO A 51 6.11 34.09 9.87
CA PRO A 51 6.22 32.66 9.66
C PRO A 51 4.92 32.14 9.04
N THR A 52 4.97 31.82 7.76
CA THR A 52 3.94 30.99 7.14
C THR A 52 3.91 29.64 7.86
N ALA A 53 2.72 29.26 8.33
CA ALA A 53 2.50 27.97 8.95
C ALA A 53 3.06 26.84 8.07
N PRO A 54 3.67 25.79 8.65
CA PRO A 54 4.23 24.69 7.89
C PRO A 54 3.10 24.06 7.06
N VAL A 55 3.29 24.04 5.74
CA VAL A 55 2.43 23.31 4.83
C VAL A 55 2.54 21.84 5.19
N ALA A 56 1.43 21.25 5.64
CA ALA A 56 1.36 19.84 5.94
C ALA A 56 1.88 19.01 4.75
N PRO A 57 2.69 17.97 4.97
CA PRO A 57 3.17 17.12 3.90
C PRO A 57 1.98 16.50 3.15
N PRO A 58 2.08 16.26 1.84
CA PRO A 58 0.97 15.70 1.07
C PRO A 58 0.61 14.32 1.64
N GLN A 59 -0.65 14.17 2.06
CA GLN A 59 -1.21 12.96 2.62
C GLN A 59 -1.02 11.78 1.65
N THR A 60 -0.21 10.79 2.01
CA THR A 60 0.03 9.60 1.18
C THR A 60 -1.09 8.56 1.33
N ALA A 61 -1.71 8.45 2.51
CA ALA A 61 -2.80 7.53 2.79
C ALA A 61 -4.04 7.73 1.89
N PRO A 62 -4.54 8.96 1.64
CA PRO A 62 -5.64 9.18 0.71
C PRO A 62 -5.33 8.76 -0.73
N LEU A 63 -4.07 8.86 -1.16
CA LEU A 63 -3.67 8.46 -2.51
C LEU A 63 -3.69 6.95 -2.70
N ALA A 64 -3.21 6.19 -1.73
CA ALA A 64 -3.27 4.74 -1.77
C ALA A 64 -4.72 4.23 -1.72
N GLU A 65 -5.60 4.88 -0.95
CA GLU A 65 -7.01 4.54 -0.87
C GLU A 65 -7.76 4.84 -2.18
N ILE A 66 -7.50 5.98 -2.83
CA ILE A 66 -8.08 6.32 -4.14
C ILE A 66 -7.57 5.36 -5.21
N LYS A 67 -6.28 5.02 -5.22
CA LYS A 67 -5.72 4.03 -6.13
C LYS A 67 -6.48 2.69 -6.02
N ARG A 68 -6.85 2.27 -4.82
CA ARG A 68 -7.60 1.03 -4.58
C ARG A 68 -9.05 1.05 -4.99
N SER A 69 -9.75 2.12 -4.72
CA SER A 69 -11.18 2.23 -5.05
C SER A 69 -11.42 2.27 -6.57
N ARG A 70 -10.34 2.51 -7.34
CA ARG A 70 -10.41 2.71 -8.78
C ARG A 70 -9.53 1.78 -9.60
N THR A 71 -9.01 0.71 -9.00
CA THR A 71 -8.46 -0.40 -9.75
C THR A 71 -9.52 -0.96 -10.70
N ILE A 72 -9.06 -1.47 -11.82
CA ILE A 72 -9.87 -2.03 -12.90
C ILE A 72 -10.91 -3.00 -12.32
N ASP A 73 -12.16 -2.56 -12.22
CA ASP A 73 -13.24 -3.47 -11.86
C ASP A 73 -13.82 -4.08 -13.15
N PRO A 74 -14.15 -5.39 -13.15
CA PRO A 74 -14.76 -6.04 -14.30
C PRO A 74 -16.06 -5.34 -14.71
N VAL A 75 -16.16 -4.98 -15.98
CA VAL A 75 -17.29 -4.21 -16.51
C VAL A 75 -18.24 -5.11 -17.30
N SER A 76 -19.49 -5.18 -16.83
CA SER A 76 -20.58 -5.86 -17.51
C SER A 76 -21.04 -5.05 -18.73
N ILE A 77 -21.30 -5.75 -19.84
CA ILE A 77 -21.79 -5.13 -21.07
C ILE A 77 -23.29 -5.43 -21.22
N PRO A 78 -24.16 -4.43 -21.40
CA PRO A 78 -25.56 -4.67 -21.71
C PRO A 78 -25.73 -5.53 -22.96
N VAL A 79 -26.59 -6.56 -22.89
CA VAL A 79 -26.85 -7.46 -24.01
C VAL A 79 -28.03 -6.95 -24.82
N PRO A 80 -27.88 -6.73 -26.13
CA PRO A 80 -28.98 -6.40 -27.00
C PRO A 80 -29.95 -7.59 -27.16
N ARG A 81 -31.26 -7.35 -27.26
CA ARG A 81 -32.30 -8.35 -27.42
C ARG A 81 -32.43 -8.75 -28.90
N HIS A 82 -31.78 -9.80 -29.37
CA HIS A 82 -31.82 -10.09 -30.81
C HIS A 82 -32.06 -11.54 -31.29
N SER A 83 -32.04 -12.53 -30.41
CA SER A 83 -32.50 -13.87 -30.76
C SER A 83 -32.99 -14.64 -29.56
N GLU A 84 -33.93 -15.54 -29.73
CA GLU A 84 -34.43 -16.41 -28.66
C GLU A 84 -33.28 -17.22 -28.01
N LEU A 85 -32.38 -17.75 -28.84
CA LEU A 85 -31.21 -18.52 -28.37
C LEU A 85 -30.26 -17.71 -27.52
N LEU A 86 -29.87 -16.52 -27.96
CA LEU A 86 -28.97 -15.62 -27.19
C LEU A 86 -29.68 -15.04 -25.97
N GLY A 87 -30.99 -14.79 -26.06
CA GLY A 87 -31.83 -14.38 -24.93
C GLY A 87 -31.86 -15.43 -23.83
N ALA A 88 -31.98 -16.72 -24.20
CA ALA A 88 -31.97 -17.83 -23.24
C ALA A 88 -30.59 -17.96 -22.50
N ILE A 89 -29.48 -17.62 -23.17
CA ILE A 89 -28.16 -17.61 -22.55
C ILE A 89 -28.03 -16.41 -21.59
N HIS A 90 -28.51 -15.24 -22.01
CA HIS A 90 -28.52 -14.05 -21.19
C HIS A 90 -29.35 -14.26 -19.89
N GLU A 91 -30.50 -14.91 -19.99
CA GLU A 91 -31.34 -15.26 -18.84
C GLU A 91 -30.62 -16.18 -17.84
N GLU A 92 -29.82 -17.16 -18.31
CA GLU A 92 -29.00 -17.99 -17.43
C GLU A 92 -27.92 -17.17 -16.71
N LEU A 93 -27.31 -16.21 -17.41
CA LEU A 93 -26.32 -15.30 -16.80
C LEU A 93 -26.96 -14.39 -15.73
N GLU A 94 -28.16 -13.86 -15.99
CA GLU A 94 -28.91 -13.07 -14.99
C GLU A 94 -29.30 -13.90 -13.75
N LYS A 95 -29.60 -15.18 -13.95
CA LYS A 95 -29.87 -16.13 -12.84
C LYS A 95 -28.59 -16.64 -12.16
N HIS A 96 -27.42 -16.22 -12.59
CA HIS A 96 -26.13 -16.71 -12.10
C HIS A 96 -25.89 -18.21 -12.32
N ASN A 97 -26.56 -18.80 -13.31
CA ASN A 97 -26.42 -20.21 -13.68
C ASN A 97 -25.18 -20.39 -14.58
N ILE A 98 -23.97 -20.19 -14.02
CA ILE A 98 -22.68 -20.14 -14.73
C ILE A 98 -22.49 -21.39 -15.63
N GLY A 99 -22.68 -22.60 -15.07
CA GLY A 99 -22.46 -23.85 -15.82
C GLY A 99 -23.41 -24.03 -17.01
N THR A 100 -24.69 -23.69 -16.83
CA THR A 100 -25.68 -23.77 -17.91
C THR A 100 -25.44 -22.73 -18.99
N ALA A 101 -25.06 -21.50 -18.60
CA ALA A 101 -24.72 -20.43 -19.53
C ALA A 101 -23.49 -20.82 -20.38
N GLU A 102 -22.44 -21.36 -19.74
CA GLU A 102 -21.23 -21.80 -20.42
C GLU A 102 -21.53 -22.94 -21.40
N ALA A 103 -22.29 -23.98 -21.00
CA ALA A 103 -22.66 -25.07 -21.85
C ALA A 103 -23.41 -24.59 -23.10
N LYS A 104 -24.43 -23.75 -22.93
CA LYS A 104 -25.17 -23.16 -24.06
C LYS A 104 -24.29 -22.32 -24.97
N LEU A 105 -23.30 -21.55 -24.42
CA LEU A 105 -22.34 -20.78 -25.21
C LEU A 105 -21.39 -21.65 -26.02
N VAL A 106 -20.97 -22.80 -25.50
CA VAL A 106 -20.09 -23.76 -26.16
C VAL A 106 -20.85 -24.50 -27.28
N GLU A 107 -22.12 -24.80 -27.07
CA GLU A 107 -22.98 -25.53 -28.03
C GLU A 107 -23.52 -24.64 -29.15
N LEU A 108 -23.22 -23.31 -29.14
CA LEU A 108 -23.68 -22.43 -30.21
C LEU A 108 -23.20 -22.91 -31.60
N PRO A 109 -24.10 -23.07 -32.57
CA PRO A 109 -23.72 -23.48 -33.94
C PRO A 109 -22.78 -22.44 -34.56
N SER A 110 -21.68 -22.89 -35.15
CA SER A 110 -20.74 -22.01 -35.86
C SER A 110 -21.37 -21.19 -36.97
N SER A 111 -22.47 -21.69 -37.55
CA SER A 111 -23.24 -21.00 -38.59
C SER A 111 -23.81 -19.64 -38.15
N ILE A 112 -24.13 -19.46 -36.87
CA ILE A 112 -24.60 -18.15 -36.33
C ILE A 112 -23.48 -17.14 -36.19
N LEU A 113 -22.24 -17.58 -36.09
CA LEU A 113 -21.05 -16.75 -35.96
C LEU A 113 -20.53 -16.19 -37.29
N THR A 114 -21.30 -16.28 -38.37
CA THR A 114 -20.94 -15.71 -39.68
C THR A 114 -21.19 -14.19 -39.72
N GLU A 115 -22.21 -13.74 -39.05
CA GLU A 115 -22.61 -12.34 -39.00
C GLU A 115 -21.85 -11.55 -37.91
N SER A 116 -21.28 -10.38 -38.26
CA SER A 116 -20.50 -9.55 -37.35
C SER A 116 -21.31 -9.07 -36.13
N ALA A 117 -22.60 -8.78 -36.30
CA ALA A 117 -23.48 -8.38 -35.21
C ALA A 117 -23.65 -9.51 -34.20
N THR A 118 -23.90 -10.72 -34.66
CA THR A 118 -24.04 -11.91 -33.82
C THR A 118 -22.75 -12.26 -33.11
N LYS A 119 -21.57 -12.16 -33.78
CA LYS A 119 -20.26 -12.32 -33.13
C LYS A 119 -20.08 -11.38 -31.96
N ARG A 120 -20.40 -10.10 -32.15
CA ARG A 120 -20.33 -9.11 -31.06
C ARG A 120 -21.26 -9.45 -29.88
N HIS A 121 -22.49 -9.92 -30.15
CA HIS A 121 -23.40 -10.35 -29.09
C HIS A 121 -22.83 -11.53 -28.30
N VAL A 122 -22.37 -12.57 -29.00
CA VAL A 122 -21.76 -13.73 -28.34
C VAL A 122 -20.49 -13.35 -27.58
N ALA A 123 -19.70 -12.38 -28.09
CA ALA A 123 -18.57 -11.81 -27.33
C ALA A 123 -19.00 -11.17 -26.02
N ILE A 124 -20.11 -10.41 -26.02
CA ILE A 124 -20.68 -9.81 -24.81
C ILE A 124 -21.10 -10.90 -23.81
N LEU A 125 -21.76 -11.96 -24.26
CA LEU A 125 -22.18 -13.05 -23.37
C LEU A 125 -20.97 -13.77 -22.75
N TRP A 126 -19.91 -14.04 -23.52
CA TRP A 126 -18.66 -14.59 -22.99
C TRP A 126 -17.99 -13.64 -21.99
N ASN A 127 -17.98 -12.34 -22.26
CA ASN A 127 -17.47 -11.34 -21.32
C ASN A 127 -18.24 -11.38 -19.99
N ASN A 128 -19.56 -11.38 -20.04
CA ASN A 128 -20.40 -11.37 -18.84
C ASN A 128 -20.31 -12.69 -18.07
N LEU A 129 -20.16 -13.82 -18.75
CA LEU A 129 -19.84 -15.10 -18.12
C LEU A 129 -18.50 -15.02 -17.36
N GLY A 130 -17.46 -14.46 -17.98
CA GLY A 130 -16.15 -14.29 -17.34
C GLY A 130 -16.24 -13.47 -16.06
N ILE A 131 -17.06 -12.41 -16.03
CA ILE A 131 -17.30 -11.59 -14.83
C ILE A 131 -17.94 -12.42 -13.71
N LEU A 132 -18.93 -13.25 -14.02
CA LEU A 132 -19.58 -14.11 -13.03
C LEU A 132 -18.61 -15.17 -12.50
N GLN A 133 -17.80 -15.77 -13.36
CA GLN A 133 -16.75 -16.72 -12.96
C GLN A 133 -15.73 -16.07 -12.04
N GLU A 134 -15.32 -14.83 -12.30
CA GLU A 134 -14.37 -14.11 -11.45
C GLU A 134 -14.93 -13.81 -10.06
N LYS A 135 -16.20 -13.38 -10.00
CA LYS A 135 -16.91 -13.13 -8.72
C LYS A 135 -17.01 -14.39 -7.84
N THR A 136 -17.01 -15.57 -8.43
CA THR A 136 -17.01 -16.84 -7.71
C THR A 136 -15.60 -17.38 -7.38
N GLY A 137 -14.56 -16.58 -7.60
CA GLY A 137 -13.17 -16.93 -7.31
C GLY A 137 -12.45 -17.71 -8.44
N GLY A 138 -13.06 -17.79 -9.61
CA GLY A 138 -12.53 -18.53 -10.76
C GLY A 138 -11.72 -17.66 -11.74
N THR A 139 -10.70 -16.92 -11.29
CA THR A 139 -9.93 -16.01 -12.16
C THR A 139 -9.31 -16.72 -13.37
N GLU A 140 -8.77 -17.91 -13.22
CA GLU A 140 -8.21 -18.69 -14.34
C GLU A 140 -9.28 -19.13 -15.35
N VAL A 141 -10.49 -19.40 -14.88
CA VAL A 141 -11.63 -19.78 -15.72
C VAL A 141 -12.17 -18.54 -16.43
N SER A 142 -12.23 -17.40 -15.74
CA SER A 142 -12.68 -16.13 -16.33
C SER A 142 -11.77 -15.67 -17.48
N VAL A 143 -10.45 -15.88 -17.37
CA VAL A 143 -9.50 -15.61 -18.46
C VAL A 143 -9.89 -16.35 -19.76
N LYS A 144 -10.34 -17.60 -19.66
CA LYS A 144 -10.76 -18.37 -20.86
C LYS A 144 -12.00 -17.74 -21.50
N ALA A 145 -12.95 -17.31 -20.69
CA ALA A 145 -14.16 -16.64 -21.17
C ALA A 145 -13.84 -15.28 -21.81
N PHE A 146 -13.03 -14.45 -21.14
CA PHE A 146 -12.59 -13.16 -21.71
C PHE A 146 -11.77 -13.32 -23.00
N LYS A 147 -10.91 -14.33 -23.12
CA LYS A 147 -10.19 -14.64 -24.37
C LYS A 147 -11.15 -14.97 -25.50
N LYS A 148 -12.20 -15.74 -25.23
CA LYS A 148 -13.24 -16.02 -26.25
C LYS A 148 -13.98 -14.76 -26.66
N ALA A 149 -14.30 -13.86 -25.71
CA ALA A 149 -14.90 -12.57 -26.00
C ALA A 149 -14.02 -11.72 -26.93
N VAL A 150 -12.74 -11.58 -26.61
CA VAL A 150 -11.77 -10.83 -27.41
C VAL A 150 -11.55 -11.43 -28.77
N ALA A 151 -11.55 -12.78 -28.91
CA ALA A 151 -11.39 -13.47 -30.17
C ALA A 151 -12.61 -13.24 -31.12
N LEU A 152 -13.81 -13.15 -30.55
CA LEU A 152 -15.04 -12.88 -31.29
C LEU A 152 -15.20 -11.41 -31.66
N ASP A 153 -14.78 -10.51 -30.80
CA ASP A 153 -14.80 -9.06 -31.04
C ASP A 153 -13.49 -8.39 -30.56
N PRO A 154 -12.47 -8.36 -31.43
CA PRO A 154 -11.17 -7.75 -31.10
C PRO A 154 -11.20 -6.24 -30.87
N GLN A 155 -12.30 -5.57 -31.21
CA GLN A 155 -12.49 -4.13 -30.98
C GLN A 155 -13.22 -3.83 -29.66
N ASN A 156 -13.58 -4.85 -28.91
CA ASN A 156 -14.26 -4.69 -27.62
C ASN A 156 -13.28 -4.29 -26.52
N ALA A 157 -13.14 -2.97 -26.30
CA ALA A 157 -12.24 -2.43 -25.29
C ALA A 157 -12.58 -2.94 -23.87
N VAL A 158 -13.86 -3.17 -23.54
CA VAL A 158 -14.28 -3.66 -22.23
C VAL A 158 -13.81 -5.10 -22.01
N ALA A 159 -13.90 -5.96 -23.02
CA ALA A 159 -13.40 -7.33 -22.90
C ALA A 159 -11.87 -7.39 -22.72
N HIS A 160 -11.14 -6.51 -23.40
CA HIS A 160 -9.69 -6.35 -23.19
C HIS A 160 -9.38 -5.85 -21.78
N LEU A 161 -10.17 -4.89 -21.27
CA LEU A 161 -10.00 -4.34 -19.90
C LEU A 161 -10.23 -5.42 -18.84
N ASN A 162 -11.30 -6.22 -18.99
CA ASN A 162 -11.58 -7.33 -18.08
C ASN A 162 -10.50 -8.40 -18.12
N LEU A 163 -9.95 -8.67 -19.31
CA LEU A 163 -8.83 -9.59 -19.45
C LEU A 163 -7.55 -9.05 -18.79
N ALA A 164 -7.28 -7.76 -18.91
CA ALA A 164 -6.18 -7.11 -18.20
C ALA A 164 -6.37 -7.21 -16.67
N HIS A 165 -7.59 -6.99 -16.17
CA HIS A 165 -7.93 -7.16 -14.75
C HIS A 165 -7.67 -8.59 -14.26
N ALA A 166 -8.13 -9.60 -15.01
CA ALA A 166 -7.92 -10.99 -14.65
C ALA A 166 -6.42 -11.36 -14.61
N TYR A 167 -5.62 -10.89 -15.56
CA TYR A 167 -4.16 -11.09 -15.52
C TYR A 167 -3.47 -10.34 -14.39
N TRP A 168 -3.96 -9.15 -14.03
CA TRP A 168 -3.49 -8.48 -12.81
C TRP A 168 -3.73 -9.35 -11.56
N GLY A 169 -4.93 -9.93 -11.44
CA GLY A 169 -5.27 -10.87 -10.37
C GLY A 169 -4.38 -12.12 -10.34
N LEU A 170 -3.98 -12.61 -11.50
CA LEU A 170 -3.04 -13.73 -11.68
C LEU A 170 -1.57 -13.31 -11.53
N ARG A 171 -1.28 -12.05 -11.21
CA ARG A 171 0.07 -11.50 -11.06
C ARG A 171 0.95 -11.65 -12.32
N ASP A 172 0.34 -11.54 -13.50
CA ASP A 172 1.05 -11.48 -14.78
C ASP A 172 1.11 -10.03 -15.30
N PRO A 173 2.14 -9.26 -14.90
CA PRO A 173 2.26 -7.86 -15.30
C PRO A 173 2.59 -7.66 -16.78
N GLY A 174 3.08 -8.71 -17.45
CA GLY A 174 3.36 -8.68 -18.88
C GLY A 174 2.07 -8.67 -19.69
N LEU A 175 1.22 -9.64 -19.45
CA LEU A 175 -0.09 -9.72 -20.13
C LEU A 175 -1.03 -8.60 -19.68
N THR A 176 -0.95 -8.17 -18.42
CA THR A 176 -1.70 -6.99 -17.94
C THR A 176 -1.34 -5.75 -18.76
N GLU A 177 -0.05 -5.47 -18.95
CA GLU A 177 0.42 -4.33 -19.74
C GLU A 177 -0.04 -4.43 -21.21
N GLU A 178 0.11 -5.61 -21.82
CA GLU A 178 -0.29 -5.84 -23.20
C GLU A 178 -1.78 -5.50 -23.42
N PHE A 179 -2.66 -6.02 -22.56
CA PHE A 179 -4.09 -5.78 -22.70
C PHE A 179 -4.49 -4.37 -22.34
N LEU A 180 -3.87 -3.72 -21.34
CA LEU A 180 -4.09 -2.29 -21.04
C LEU A 180 -3.65 -1.39 -22.20
N GLN A 181 -2.51 -1.69 -22.83
CA GLN A 181 -2.04 -0.95 -24.00
C GLN A 181 -3.03 -1.08 -25.17
N LYS A 182 -3.64 -2.26 -25.33
CA LYS A 182 -4.69 -2.48 -26.31
C LYS A 182 -5.93 -1.64 -26.01
N VAL A 183 -6.36 -1.56 -24.74
CA VAL A 183 -7.48 -0.71 -24.31
C VAL A 183 -7.19 0.75 -24.61
N VAL A 184 -6.02 1.26 -24.23
CA VAL A 184 -5.60 2.64 -24.54
C VAL A 184 -5.64 2.94 -26.04
N THR A 185 -5.26 1.96 -26.86
CA THR A 185 -5.31 2.10 -28.33
C THR A 185 -6.75 2.17 -28.85
N LEU A 186 -7.65 1.38 -28.27
CA LEU A 186 -9.07 1.31 -28.68
C LEU A 186 -9.89 2.50 -28.15
N THR A 187 -9.54 3.00 -26.98
CA THR A 187 -10.26 4.07 -26.29
C THR A 187 -9.29 5.15 -25.78
N PRO A 188 -8.60 5.86 -26.68
CA PRO A 188 -7.52 6.78 -26.29
C PRO A 188 -8.01 7.99 -25.44
N ASP A 189 -9.31 8.29 -25.48
CA ASP A 189 -9.90 9.40 -24.74
C ASP A 189 -10.42 9.01 -23.35
N GLU A 190 -10.42 7.73 -23.01
CA GLU A 190 -10.83 7.25 -21.69
C GLU A 190 -9.69 7.39 -20.67
N PRO A 191 -9.89 8.10 -19.55
CA PRO A 191 -8.81 8.35 -18.58
C PRO A 191 -8.41 7.11 -17.78
N PHE A 192 -9.35 6.20 -17.45
CA PHE A 192 -9.10 5.06 -16.59
C PHE A 192 -8.04 4.08 -17.11
N PRO A 193 -8.03 3.67 -18.38
CA PRO A 193 -6.98 2.79 -18.90
C PRO A 193 -5.59 3.42 -18.81
N HIS A 194 -5.49 4.74 -19.01
CA HIS A 194 -4.23 5.46 -18.85
C HIS A 194 -3.75 5.46 -17.39
N ILE A 195 -4.66 5.66 -16.42
CA ILE A 195 -4.32 5.61 -15.00
C ILE A 195 -3.86 4.21 -14.60
N ALA A 196 -4.60 3.16 -15.00
CA ALA A 196 -4.26 1.79 -14.71
C ALA A 196 -2.90 1.40 -15.30
N LEU A 197 -2.63 1.82 -16.54
CA LEU A 197 -1.34 1.57 -17.18
C LEU A 197 -0.21 2.36 -16.49
N ALA A 198 -0.46 3.59 -16.07
CA ALA A 198 0.51 4.38 -15.32
C ALA A 198 0.84 3.74 -13.95
N ASP A 199 -0.16 3.21 -13.24
CA ASP A 199 0.04 2.50 -11.98
C ASP A 199 0.90 1.25 -12.16
N LEU A 200 0.64 0.46 -13.19
CA LEU A 200 1.47 -0.70 -13.54
C LEU A 200 2.90 -0.30 -13.92
N LEU A 201 3.07 0.77 -14.69
CA LEU A 201 4.38 1.26 -15.10
C LEU A 201 5.20 1.80 -13.91
N GLN A 202 4.54 2.39 -12.90
CA GLN A 202 5.19 2.79 -11.64
C GLN A 202 5.73 1.57 -10.89
N GLU A 203 4.95 0.50 -10.77
CA GLU A 203 5.40 -0.75 -10.16
C GLU A 203 6.58 -1.39 -10.93
N LYS A 204 6.67 -1.16 -12.22
CA LYS A 204 7.78 -1.60 -13.09
C LYS A 204 8.95 -0.61 -13.17
N ASP A 205 8.96 0.42 -12.34
CA ASP A 205 9.97 1.50 -12.34
C ASP A 205 10.11 2.27 -13.67
N ARG A 206 9.09 2.24 -14.51
CA ARG A 206 9.05 2.97 -15.78
C ARG A 206 8.37 4.34 -15.59
N LEU A 207 8.98 5.17 -14.72
CA LEU A 207 8.38 6.42 -14.24
C LEU A 207 8.09 7.43 -15.36
N SER A 208 8.99 7.55 -16.34
CA SER A 208 8.81 8.46 -17.48
C SER A 208 7.58 8.10 -18.31
N GLU A 209 7.37 6.81 -18.56
CA GLU A 209 6.20 6.33 -19.31
C GLU A 209 4.91 6.48 -18.49
N ALA A 210 4.97 6.18 -17.19
CA ALA A 210 3.86 6.40 -16.27
C ALA A 210 3.44 7.90 -16.28
N GLY A 211 4.39 8.81 -16.24
CA GLY A 211 4.15 10.26 -16.33
C GLY A 211 3.42 10.68 -17.60
N LYS A 212 3.74 10.08 -18.76
CA LYS A 212 3.04 10.36 -20.03
C LYS A 212 1.58 9.94 -19.98
N HIS A 213 1.29 8.75 -19.45
CA HIS A 213 -0.08 8.27 -19.31
C HIS A 213 -0.88 9.09 -18.27
N LEU A 214 -0.28 9.47 -17.15
CA LEU A 214 -0.90 10.37 -16.17
C LEU A 214 -1.24 11.74 -16.77
N ALA A 215 -0.37 12.31 -17.60
CA ALA A 215 -0.63 13.56 -18.30
C ALA A 215 -1.83 13.43 -19.24
N GLN A 216 -1.92 12.35 -20.01
CA GLN A 216 -3.05 12.09 -20.88
C GLN A 216 -4.36 11.89 -20.10
N ALA A 217 -4.33 11.19 -18.97
CA ALA A 217 -5.50 11.04 -18.11
C ALA A 217 -5.97 12.37 -17.53
N LYS A 218 -5.05 13.21 -17.05
CA LYS A 218 -5.34 14.50 -16.41
C LYS A 218 -6.21 15.40 -17.29
N ASP A 219 -5.91 15.50 -18.57
CA ASP A 219 -6.62 16.38 -19.50
C ASP A 219 -8.07 15.93 -19.76
N ARG A 220 -8.38 14.66 -19.48
CA ARG A 220 -9.68 14.03 -19.75
C ARG A 220 -10.57 13.91 -18.51
N LEU A 221 -10.04 14.14 -17.32
CA LEU A 221 -10.76 14.01 -16.03
C LEU A 221 -11.58 15.24 -15.67
N LYS A 222 -12.48 15.70 -16.54
CA LYS A 222 -13.25 16.94 -16.30
C LYS A 222 -14.39 16.79 -15.28
N LYS A 223 -14.83 15.56 -14.93
CA LYS A 223 -16.05 15.29 -14.16
C LYS A 223 -15.84 14.61 -12.81
N ASP A 224 -14.61 14.30 -12.43
CA ASP A 224 -14.31 13.58 -11.19
C ASP A 224 -13.21 14.30 -10.38
N PRO A 225 -13.59 15.18 -9.44
CA PRO A 225 -12.62 15.95 -8.64
C PRO A 225 -11.69 15.09 -7.80
N GLY A 226 -12.18 13.95 -7.28
CA GLY A 226 -11.37 13.03 -6.49
C GLY A 226 -10.25 12.40 -7.32
N LEU A 227 -10.61 11.91 -8.52
CA LEU A 227 -9.65 11.33 -9.44
C LEU A 227 -8.67 12.37 -10.01
N GLN A 228 -9.14 13.62 -10.23
CA GLN A 228 -8.26 14.72 -10.59
C GLN A 228 -7.20 14.99 -9.53
N SER A 229 -7.60 15.02 -8.26
CA SER A 229 -6.69 15.23 -7.13
C SER A 229 -5.67 14.08 -7.04
N TYR A 230 -6.12 12.84 -7.18
CA TYR A 230 -5.25 11.67 -7.24
C TYR A 230 -4.21 11.79 -8.38
N VAL A 231 -4.66 11.95 -9.62
CA VAL A 231 -3.77 12.04 -10.79
C VAL A 231 -2.79 13.20 -10.65
N LYS A 232 -3.24 14.36 -10.15
CA LYS A 232 -2.37 15.51 -9.88
C LYS A 232 -1.27 15.17 -8.87
N ALA A 233 -1.62 14.54 -7.77
CA ALA A 233 -0.67 14.21 -6.71
C ALA A 233 0.31 13.12 -7.14
N VAL A 234 -0.17 12.06 -7.81
CA VAL A 234 0.69 10.99 -8.34
C VAL A 234 1.62 11.53 -9.44
N THR A 235 1.11 12.37 -10.35
CA THR A 235 1.96 13.02 -11.38
C THR A 235 3.08 13.83 -10.75
N ALA A 236 2.77 14.62 -9.71
CA ALA A 236 3.78 15.40 -9.02
C ALA A 236 4.81 14.50 -8.31
N LYS A 237 4.38 13.39 -7.72
CA LYS A 237 5.26 12.40 -7.08
C LYS A 237 6.18 11.73 -8.10
N VAL A 238 5.62 11.17 -9.16
CA VAL A 238 6.37 10.52 -10.24
C VAL A 238 7.43 11.46 -10.82
N HIS A 239 7.06 12.70 -11.10
CA HIS A 239 8.00 13.69 -11.66
C HIS A 239 9.13 14.05 -10.69
N ARG A 240 8.83 14.23 -9.38
CA ARG A 240 9.87 14.48 -8.37
C ARG A 240 10.83 13.31 -8.26
N THR A 241 10.29 12.09 -8.19
CA THR A 241 11.08 10.86 -8.09
C THR A 241 11.96 10.67 -9.32
N GLU A 242 11.39 10.79 -10.52
CA GLU A 242 12.14 10.70 -11.79
C GLU A 242 13.32 11.69 -11.82
N LYS A 243 13.06 12.95 -11.44
CA LYS A 243 14.09 13.99 -11.41
C LYS A 243 15.22 13.70 -10.41
N VAL A 244 14.89 13.15 -9.24
CA VAL A 244 15.90 12.80 -8.22
C VAL A 244 16.72 11.61 -8.69
N GLU A 245 16.07 10.61 -9.31
CA GLU A 245 16.68 9.35 -9.70
C GLU A 245 17.30 9.37 -11.13
N GLU A 246 17.28 10.50 -11.84
CA GLU A 246 17.72 10.62 -13.24
C GLU A 246 19.14 10.08 -13.48
N LYS A 247 20.01 10.19 -12.48
CA LYS A 247 21.43 9.80 -12.55
C LYS A 247 21.77 8.61 -11.66
N PHE A 248 20.76 7.94 -11.10
CA PHE A 248 20.99 6.81 -10.22
C PHE A 248 21.47 5.60 -10.99
N SER A 249 22.45 4.92 -10.44
CA SER A 249 22.87 3.61 -10.87
C SER A 249 21.91 2.55 -10.37
N THR A 250 21.77 1.44 -11.08
CA THR A 250 20.90 0.33 -10.70
C THR A 250 21.69 -0.95 -10.61
N HIS A 251 21.52 -1.68 -9.51
CA HIS A 251 22.07 -3.01 -9.31
C HIS A 251 20.95 -4.03 -9.10
N HIS A 252 20.97 -5.10 -9.87
CA HIS A 252 19.96 -6.16 -9.81
C HIS A 252 20.47 -7.33 -8.97
N GLY A 253 19.84 -7.57 -7.82
CA GLY A 253 20.03 -8.76 -6.98
C GLY A 253 19.05 -9.87 -7.34
N ALA A 254 18.97 -10.92 -6.50
CA ALA A 254 18.05 -12.04 -6.71
C ALA A 254 16.60 -11.64 -6.43
N HIS A 255 16.35 -10.96 -5.30
CA HIS A 255 15.02 -10.57 -4.86
C HIS A 255 14.84 -9.06 -4.74
N PHE A 256 15.90 -8.29 -4.95
CA PHE A 256 15.89 -6.83 -4.82
C PHE A 256 16.60 -6.16 -5.99
N THR A 257 16.10 -4.99 -6.37
CA THR A 257 16.77 -4.08 -7.29
C THR A 257 17.12 -2.82 -6.53
N VAL A 258 18.43 -2.55 -6.34
CA VAL A 258 18.91 -1.36 -5.61
C VAL A 258 19.26 -0.25 -6.59
N LYS A 259 18.68 0.93 -6.37
CA LYS A 259 19.00 2.18 -7.09
C LYS A 259 19.70 3.13 -6.13
N TYR A 260 20.76 3.75 -6.56
CA TYR A 260 21.59 4.63 -5.71
C TYR A 260 22.27 5.71 -6.53
N ASP A 261 22.54 6.83 -5.88
CA ASP A 261 23.40 7.87 -6.47
C ASP A 261 24.80 7.30 -6.68
N GLY A 262 25.37 7.49 -7.88
CA GLY A 262 26.69 6.96 -8.22
C GLY A 262 27.85 7.46 -7.35
N THR A 263 27.59 8.40 -6.43
CA THR A 263 28.53 8.87 -5.40
C THR A 263 28.51 8.03 -4.12
N GLU A 264 27.53 7.13 -3.97
CA GLU A 264 27.43 6.20 -2.84
C GLU A 264 28.60 5.19 -2.85
N ASP A 265 29.08 4.88 -1.64
CA ASP A 265 30.09 3.85 -1.44
C ASP A 265 29.56 2.47 -1.85
N PRO A 266 30.28 1.68 -2.67
CA PRO A 266 29.92 0.31 -3.01
C PRO A 266 29.63 -0.59 -1.79
N GLU A 267 30.25 -0.34 -0.65
CA GLU A 267 30.00 -1.07 0.59
C GLU A 267 28.55 -0.85 1.10
N THR A 268 27.98 0.34 0.88
CA THR A 268 26.63 0.67 1.36
C THR A 268 25.56 -0.14 0.64
N TRP A 269 25.52 -0.14 -0.69
CA TRP A 269 24.48 -0.88 -1.42
C TRP A 269 24.65 -2.40 -1.29
N THR A 270 25.89 -2.90 -1.14
CA THR A 270 26.16 -4.30 -0.88
C THR A 270 25.61 -4.71 0.50
N ALA A 271 25.88 -3.90 1.54
CA ALA A 271 25.35 -4.14 2.88
C ALA A 271 23.81 -4.11 2.90
N VAL A 272 23.19 -3.22 2.15
CA VAL A 272 21.71 -3.17 2.01
C VAL A 272 21.19 -4.46 1.36
N LEU A 273 21.80 -4.93 0.29
CA LEU A 273 21.40 -6.20 -0.35
C LEU A 273 21.53 -7.39 0.59
N ASP A 274 22.66 -7.51 1.29
CA ASP A 274 22.90 -8.62 2.24
C ASP A 274 21.83 -8.65 3.34
N ILE A 275 21.51 -7.48 3.92
CA ILE A 275 20.50 -7.33 4.97
C ILE A 275 19.11 -7.69 4.43
N LEU A 276 18.77 -7.24 3.23
CA LEU A 276 17.46 -7.51 2.63
C LEU A 276 17.30 -8.96 2.17
N GLU A 277 18.35 -9.59 1.65
CA GLU A 277 18.32 -11.02 1.32
C GLU A 277 18.20 -11.90 2.59
N GLU A 278 18.75 -11.45 3.72
CA GLU A 278 18.54 -12.08 5.03
C GLU A 278 17.08 -11.88 5.48
N ALA A 279 16.53 -10.65 5.39
CA ALA A 279 15.14 -10.34 5.69
C ALA A 279 14.18 -11.18 4.83
N TYR A 280 14.44 -11.30 3.53
CA TYR A 280 13.64 -12.12 2.62
C TYR A 280 13.52 -13.57 3.11
N ARG A 281 14.63 -14.18 3.53
CA ARG A 281 14.62 -15.55 4.03
C ARG A 281 13.92 -15.68 5.38
N GLU A 282 14.30 -14.85 6.36
CA GLU A 282 13.80 -14.99 7.73
C GLU A 282 12.37 -14.49 7.90
N ILE A 283 12.08 -13.29 7.40
CA ILE A 283 10.73 -12.72 7.51
C ILE A 283 9.78 -13.43 6.56
N GLY A 284 10.21 -13.76 5.34
CA GLY A 284 9.41 -14.52 4.40
C GLY A 284 9.00 -15.88 4.97
N GLN A 285 9.90 -16.56 5.69
CA GLN A 285 9.58 -17.81 6.39
C GLN A 285 8.61 -17.60 7.57
N LYS A 286 8.83 -16.58 8.40
CA LYS A 286 7.93 -16.26 9.52
C LYS A 286 6.52 -15.88 9.04
N PHE A 287 6.46 -15.10 7.97
CA PHE A 287 5.20 -14.65 7.36
C PHE A 287 4.63 -15.66 6.36
N ASN A 288 5.35 -16.76 6.05
CA ASN A 288 4.96 -17.80 5.09
C ASN A 288 4.54 -17.22 3.70
N PHE A 289 5.24 -16.19 3.23
CA PHE A 289 5.05 -15.61 1.92
C PHE A 289 6.38 -15.08 1.36
N PHE A 290 6.60 -15.29 0.06
CA PHE A 290 7.80 -14.84 -0.63
C PHE A 290 7.41 -14.06 -1.90
N PRO A 291 7.75 -12.78 -2.00
CA PRO A 291 7.57 -12.02 -3.23
C PRO A 291 8.25 -12.68 -4.43
N THR A 292 7.54 -12.78 -5.53
CA THR A 292 8.06 -13.40 -6.75
C THR A 292 8.74 -12.40 -7.70
N LYS A 293 8.54 -11.10 -7.46
CA LYS A 293 9.16 -10.01 -8.20
C LYS A 293 10.21 -9.33 -7.34
N PRO A 294 11.33 -8.88 -7.93
CA PRO A 294 12.29 -8.08 -7.19
C PRO A 294 11.65 -6.79 -6.64
N ILE A 295 11.88 -6.52 -5.36
CA ILE A 295 11.46 -5.29 -4.71
C ILE A 295 12.49 -4.20 -5.01
N ILE A 296 12.00 -3.01 -5.39
CA ILE A 296 12.87 -1.87 -5.66
C ILE A 296 13.23 -1.19 -4.35
N VAL A 297 14.51 -0.93 -4.16
CA VAL A 297 15.07 -0.24 -2.99
C VAL A 297 15.88 0.95 -3.47
N VAL A 298 15.54 2.14 -3.01
CA VAL A 298 16.18 3.37 -3.46
C VAL A 298 16.95 4.00 -2.30
N LEU A 299 18.24 4.16 -2.51
CA LEU A 299 19.16 4.77 -1.55
C LEU A 299 19.35 6.24 -1.90
N HIS A 300 18.97 7.11 -0.99
CA HIS A 300 18.99 8.56 -1.15
C HIS A 300 19.99 9.22 -0.20
N THR A 301 20.53 10.36 -0.57
CA THR A 301 20.99 11.30 0.47
C THR A 301 19.78 11.81 1.25
N LYS A 302 19.98 12.32 2.46
CA LYS A 302 18.88 12.82 3.29
C LYS A 302 18.03 13.89 2.60
N SER A 303 18.66 14.80 1.86
CA SER A 303 17.96 15.83 1.09
C SER A 303 17.18 15.27 -0.10
N GLN A 304 17.74 14.30 -0.82
CA GLN A 304 17.07 13.62 -1.92
C GLN A 304 15.85 12.83 -1.42
N PHE A 305 15.97 12.14 -0.27
CA PHE A 305 14.88 11.41 0.35
C PHE A 305 13.69 12.31 0.64
N GLN A 306 13.92 13.47 1.25
CA GLN A 306 12.87 14.44 1.54
C GLN A 306 12.19 14.98 0.28
N VAL A 307 12.98 15.29 -0.75
CA VAL A 307 12.45 15.79 -2.03
C VAL A 307 11.62 14.72 -2.75
N ALA A 308 12.10 13.49 -2.80
CA ALA A 308 11.43 12.39 -3.49
C ALA A 308 10.14 11.96 -2.76
N THR A 309 10.23 11.76 -1.45
CA THR A 309 9.13 11.20 -0.65
C THR A 309 8.17 12.23 -0.10
N GLY A 310 8.65 13.43 0.22
CA GLY A 310 7.93 14.43 1.00
C GLY A 310 7.95 14.13 2.51
N SER A 311 8.75 13.14 2.94
CA SER A 311 8.82 12.72 4.35
C SER A 311 9.50 13.76 5.23
N PRO A 312 9.15 13.83 6.53
CA PRO A 312 9.78 14.73 7.47
C PRO A 312 11.24 14.35 7.76
N ASN A 313 12.00 15.29 8.32
CA ASN A 313 13.45 15.14 8.58
C ASN A 313 13.83 13.98 9.51
N TRP A 314 12.88 13.51 10.31
CA TRP A 314 13.10 12.43 11.27
C TRP A 314 12.78 11.03 10.71
N ALA A 315 12.24 10.93 9.50
CA ALA A 315 11.95 9.63 8.91
C ALA A 315 13.25 8.91 8.54
N ASP A 316 13.39 7.68 9.02
CA ASP A 316 14.56 6.80 8.84
C ASP A 316 14.45 5.94 7.57
N GLY A 317 13.25 5.72 7.08
CA GLY A 317 12.93 4.96 5.88
C GLY A 317 11.47 5.14 5.51
N LEU A 318 11.07 4.57 4.39
CA LEU A 318 9.69 4.56 3.93
C LEU A 318 9.47 3.48 2.88
N PHE A 319 8.50 2.61 3.09
CA PHE A 319 7.88 1.89 1.99
C PHE A 319 6.83 2.78 1.33
N ASP A 320 7.00 3.05 0.05
CA ASP A 320 6.07 3.85 -0.74
C ASP A 320 5.03 2.94 -1.43
N PRO A 321 3.80 2.86 -0.93
CA PRO A 321 2.78 1.98 -1.50
C PRO A 321 2.26 2.44 -2.87
N VAL A 322 2.51 3.69 -3.26
CA VAL A 322 2.13 4.22 -4.58
C VAL A 322 3.13 3.79 -5.64
N LEU A 323 4.42 3.83 -5.33
CA LEU A 323 5.49 3.44 -6.25
C LEU A 323 5.95 1.99 -6.06
N GLY A 324 5.48 1.29 -5.01
CA GLY A 324 5.82 -0.11 -4.71
C GLY A 324 7.29 -0.30 -4.37
N ARG A 325 7.91 0.63 -3.63
CA ARG A 325 9.36 0.60 -3.36
C ARG A 325 9.73 1.02 -1.95
N ILE A 326 10.86 0.50 -1.47
CA ILE A 326 11.50 0.94 -0.22
C ILE A 326 12.41 2.11 -0.53
N GLN A 327 12.40 3.16 0.28
CA GLN A 327 13.26 4.34 0.13
C GLN A 327 13.96 4.62 1.45
N ILE A 328 15.29 4.73 1.43
CA ILE A 328 16.13 4.87 2.63
C ILE A 328 17.11 6.04 2.44
N PRO A 329 17.23 6.95 3.43
CA PRO A 329 18.29 7.96 3.46
C PRO A 329 19.59 7.34 3.97
N THR A 330 20.49 6.92 3.09
CA THR A 330 21.68 6.13 3.43
C THR A 330 22.89 6.93 3.89
N GLN A 331 22.88 8.24 3.87
CA GLN A 331 24.06 9.05 4.18
C GLN A 331 24.61 8.70 5.58
N GLY A 332 25.77 8.04 5.63
CA GLY A 332 26.41 7.53 6.85
C GLY A 332 25.85 6.20 7.37
N ALA A 333 24.89 5.59 6.71
CA ALA A 333 24.20 4.38 7.16
C ALA A 333 25.11 3.13 7.18
N ALA A 334 26.14 3.06 6.35
CA ALA A 334 27.07 1.93 6.32
C ALA A 334 27.84 1.74 7.64
N THR A 335 27.95 2.79 8.45
CA THR A 335 28.64 2.74 9.75
C THR A 335 27.80 2.21 10.89
N ASP A 336 26.45 2.24 10.77
CA ASP A 336 25.52 1.67 11.76
C ASP A 336 24.67 0.55 11.14
N ARG A 337 25.28 -0.64 11.04
CA ARG A 337 24.60 -1.83 10.50
C ARG A 337 23.37 -2.22 11.30
N ALA A 338 23.36 -2.00 12.62
CA ALA A 338 22.23 -2.37 13.46
C ALA A 338 21.00 -1.50 13.16
N TRP A 339 21.21 -0.18 13.03
CA TRP A 339 20.16 0.75 12.60
C TRP A 339 19.67 0.40 11.20
N LEU A 340 20.58 0.19 10.26
CA LEU A 340 20.24 -0.13 8.87
C LEU A 340 19.44 -1.43 8.76
N THR A 341 19.85 -2.47 9.50
CA THR A 341 19.12 -3.76 9.54
C THR A 341 17.70 -3.57 10.06
N ARG A 342 17.53 -2.86 11.16
CA ARG A 342 16.21 -2.61 11.74
C ARG A 342 15.29 -1.87 10.76
N VAL A 343 15.75 -0.76 10.17
CA VAL A 343 14.95 0.02 9.23
C VAL A 343 14.60 -0.80 7.99
N LEU A 344 15.59 -1.48 7.39
CA LEU A 344 15.34 -2.28 6.18
C LEU A 344 14.40 -3.46 6.45
N TRP A 345 14.50 -4.12 7.60
CA TRP A 345 13.60 -5.21 7.94
C TRP A 345 12.17 -4.69 8.15
N HIS A 346 12.02 -3.56 8.83
CA HIS A 346 10.71 -2.92 9.03
C HIS A 346 10.05 -2.55 7.70
N GLU A 347 10.76 -1.83 6.83
CA GLU A 347 10.24 -1.42 5.52
C GLU A 347 10.01 -2.62 4.58
N PHE A 348 10.81 -3.68 4.73
CA PHE A 348 10.59 -4.91 3.97
C PHE A 348 9.28 -5.60 4.36
N VAL A 349 8.88 -5.59 5.64
CA VAL A 349 7.58 -6.14 6.05
C VAL A 349 6.43 -5.39 5.37
N HIS A 350 6.48 -4.06 5.29
CA HIS A 350 5.48 -3.30 4.56
C HIS A 350 5.43 -3.68 3.07
N ALA A 351 6.59 -3.85 2.44
CA ALA A 351 6.68 -4.33 1.07
C ALA A 351 6.11 -5.75 0.91
N LEU A 352 6.40 -6.63 1.85
CA LEU A 352 5.92 -8.02 1.88
C LEU A 352 4.39 -8.08 1.97
N ILE A 353 3.80 -7.34 2.90
CA ILE A 353 2.36 -7.24 3.08
C ILE A 353 1.71 -6.63 1.82
N HIS A 354 2.31 -5.59 1.25
CA HIS A 354 1.83 -4.98 0.01
C HIS A 354 1.84 -5.97 -1.15
N GLU A 355 2.89 -6.77 -1.29
CA GLU A 355 2.97 -7.80 -2.32
C GLU A 355 1.98 -8.95 -2.09
N ASP A 356 1.72 -9.36 -0.85
CA ASP A 356 0.74 -10.40 -0.55
C ASP A 356 -0.70 -9.93 -0.80
N VAL A 357 -1.06 -8.78 -0.24
CA VAL A 357 -2.44 -8.26 -0.30
C VAL A 357 -2.74 -7.58 -1.63
N GLY A 358 -1.76 -6.99 -2.28
CA GLY A 358 -1.88 -6.34 -3.58
C GLY A 358 -2.62 -5.00 -3.52
N ALA A 359 -3.46 -4.71 -4.50
CA ALA A 359 -4.13 -3.42 -4.67
C ALA A 359 -4.98 -2.95 -3.47
N THR A 360 -5.32 -3.84 -2.56
CA THR A 360 -6.08 -3.54 -1.34
C THR A 360 -5.21 -3.37 -0.09
N ALA A 361 -3.88 -3.41 -0.23
CA ALA A 361 -2.94 -3.31 0.89
C ALA A 361 -3.18 -2.12 1.81
N GLY A 362 -3.52 -0.98 1.30
CA GLY A 362 -3.82 0.14 2.12
C GLY A 362 -5.24 0.13 2.74
N SER A 363 -6.12 -0.95 2.62
CA SER A 363 -7.29 -1.17 3.49
C SER A 363 -6.90 -1.86 4.78
N ILE A 364 -5.65 -2.28 4.91
CA ILE A 364 -5.12 -2.79 6.15
C ILE A 364 -5.09 -1.65 7.16
N PRO A 365 -5.68 -1.81 8.34
CA PRO A 365 -5.57 -0.82 9.40
C PRO A 365 -4.13 -0.48 9.70
N THR A 366 -3.82 0.81 9.88
CA THR A 366 -2.44 1.26 10.14
C THR A 366 -1.85 0.58 11.37
N TRP A 367 -2.64 0.42 12.46
CA TRP A 367 -2.17 -0.29 13.64
C TRP A 367 -1.73 -1.74 13.36
N LEU A 368 -2.43 -2.45 12.47
CA LEU A 368 -2.09 -3.83 12.12
C LEU A 368 -0.86 -3.87 11.19
N ASN A 369 -0.78 -2.95 10.24
CA ASN A 369 0.35 -2.84 9.31
C ASN A 369 1.66 -2.51 10.05
N GLU A 370 1.65 -1.48 10.91
CA GLU A 370 2.79 -1.08 11.73
C GLU A 370 3.15 -2.15 12.77
N GLY A 371 2.12 -2.72 13.42
CA GLY A 371 2.32 -3.77 14.40
C GLY A 371 2.95 -5.03 13.80
N LEU A 372 2.55 -5.44 12.61
CA LEU A 372 3.18 -6.56 11.89
C LEU A 372 4.63 -6.22 11.51
N ALA A 373 4.89 -4.99 11.05
CA ALA A 373 6.24 -4.56 10.73
C ALA A 373 7.17 -4.66 11.94
N MET A 374 6.73 -4.15 13.09
CA MET A 374 7.50 -4.24 14.34
C MET A 374 7.69 -5.69 14.83
N GLN A 375 6.64 -6.50 14.83
CA GLN A 375 6.71 -7.88 15.31
C GLN A 375 7.62 -8.77 14.44
N LEU A 376 7.55 -8.65 13.13
CA LEU A 376 8.30 -9.49 12.21
C LEU A 376 9.75 -9.01 12.05
N ALA A 377 10.00 -7.70 12.08
CA ALA A 377 11.34 -7.15 12.05
C ALA A 377 12.10 -7.32 13.37
N GLY A 378 11.41 -7.65 14.47
CA GLY A 378 12.03 -7.77 15.79
C GLY A 378 12.41 -6.40 16.36
N ASP A 379 11.62 -5.38 16.10
CA ASP A 379 11.88 -4.02 16.56
C ASP A 379 11.89 -3.96 18.11
N PRO A 380 12.88 -3.29 18.73
CA PRO A 380 13.03 -3.22 20.19
C PRO A 380 11.91 -2.47 20.91
N TRP A 381 10.96 -1.85 20.22
CA TRP A 381 9.74 -1.25 20.79
C TRP A 381 8.80 -2.24 21.49
N GLN A 382 9.31 -3.45 21.80
CA GLN A 382 8.53 -4.53 22.41
C GLN A 382 8.13 -4.30 23.88
N ASP A 383 8.52 -3.18 24.49
CA ASP A 383 8.22 -2.94 25.91
C ASP A 383 6.77 -2.48 26.09
N VAL A 384 5.85 -3.44 25.99
CA VAL A 384 4.43 -3.28 26.32
C VAL A 384 4.24 -2.77 27.77
N ALA A 385 5.23 -2.95 28.64
CA ALA A 385 5.22 -2.39 29.99
C ALA A 385 5.30 -0.85 30.01
N SER A 386 5.72 -0.23 28.91
CA SER A 386 5.71 1.22 28.74
C SER A 386 4.33 1.81 28.41
N LEU A 387 3.32 0.97 28.10
CA LEU A 387 1.97 1.43 27.84
C LEU A 387 1.32 2.00 29.10
N PRO A 388 0.50 3.05 28.95
CA PRO A 388 -0.29 3.55 30.06
C PRO A 388 -1.15 2.44 30.64
N GLN A 389 -1.06 2.22 31.95
CA GLN A 389 -1.90 1.25 32.68
C GLN A 389 -3.36 1.70 32.80
N ASP A 390 -3.63 2.96 32.47
CA ASP A 390 -4.96 3.53 32.45
C ASP A 390 -5.59 3.41 31.06
N GLU A 391 -6.70 2.69 30.99
CA GLU A 391 -7.49 2.47 29.79
C GLU A 391 -7.90 3.77 29.07
N HIS A 392 -8.13 4.86 29.82
CA HIS A 392 -8.48 6.16 29.24
C HIS A 392 -7.31 6.89 28.56
N SER A 393 -6.08 6.41 28.76
CA SER A 393 -4.88 6.95 28.15
C SER A 393 -4.56 6.27 26.80
N LEU A 394 -5.16 5.11 26.53
CA LEU A 394 -5.00 4.40 25.28
C LEU A 394 -5.83 5.05 24.16
N VAL A 395 -5.35 4.93 22.94
CA VAL A 395 -6.07 5.35 21.73
C VAL A 395 -6.91 4.17 21.22
N PRO A 396 -8.23 4.32 21.00
CA PRO A 396 -9.02 3.22 20.45
C PRO A 396 -8.46 2.71 19.11
N LEU A 397 -8.36 1.38 18.94
CA LEU A 397 -7.83 0.78 17.71
C LEU A 397 -8.59 1.25 16.46
N ALA A 398 -9.88 1.53 16.56
CA ALA A 398 -10.68 2.11 15.49
C ALA A 398 -10.17 3.51 15.04
N VAL A 399 -9.57 4.29 15.95
CA VAL A 399 -8.92 5.57 15.61
C VAL A 399 -7.57 5.33 14.95
N LEU A 400 -6.91 4.22 15.29
CA LEU A 400 -5.61 3.83 14.75
C LEU A 400 -5.71 3.09 13.41
N GLU A 401 -6.91 2.92 12.84
CA GLU A 401 -7.08 2.32 11.50
C GLU A 401 -6.58 3.24 10.37
N GLY A 402 -6.80 4.55 10.52
CA GLY A 402 -6.43 5.55 9.52
C GLY A 402 -5.00 6.08 9.66
N SER A 403 -4.70 7.16 8.91
CA SER A 403 -3.40 7.83 8.99
C SER A 403 -3.18 8.46 10.37
N TRP A 404 -1.98 8.28 10.92
CA TRP A 404 -1.58 8.87 12.20
C TRP A 404 -1.02 10.30 12.08
N GLU A 405 -0.94 10.85 10.87
CA GLU A 405 -0.51 12.24 10.64
C GLU A 405 -1.40 13.27 11.35
N SER A 406 -2.67 12.91 11.58
CA SER A 406 -3.63 13.75 12.30
C SER A 406 -3.59 13.58 13.82
N LEU A 407 -2.83 12.61 14.33
CA LEU A 407 -2.69 12.41 15.76
C LEU A 407 -1.80 13.50 16.38
N PRO A 408 -2.08 13.94 17.63
CA PRO A 408 -1.16 14.76 18.39
C PRO A 408 0.19 14.06 18.53
N ALA A 409 1.30 14.82 18.46
CA ALA A 409 2.65 14.25 18.45
C ALA A 409 2.96 13.36 19.68
N ASP A 410 2.39 13.67 20.84
CA ASP A 410 2.48 12.86 22.06
C ASP A 410 1.72 11.52 21.96
N LYS A 411 0.73 11.42 21.05
CA LYS A 411 -0.04 10.20 20.81
C LYS A 411 0.57 9.30 19.75
N VAL A 412 1.41 9.81 18.88
CA VAL A 412 2.04 8.98 17.81
C VAL A 412 2.91 7.86 18.42
N THR A 413 3.75 8.18 19.41
CA THR A 413 4.56 7.15 20.10
C THR A 413 3.68 6.10 20.78
N VAL A 414 2.60 6.54 21.44
CA VAL A 414 1.63 5.63 22.08
C VAL A 414 0.99 4.74 21.03
N ALA A 415 0.59 5.30 19.88
CA ALA A 415 0.00 4.54 18.78
C ALA A 415 0.90 3.42 18.26
N TYR A 416 2.22 3.67 18.12
CA TYR A 416 3.19 2.62 17.75
C TYR A 416 3.26 1.50 18.79
N VAL A 417 3.33 1.85 20.08
CA VAL A 417 3.39 0.85 21.15
C VAL A 417 2.09 0.05 21.26
N GLU A 418 0.94 0.71 21.08
CA GLU A 418 -0.37 0.06 21.04
C GLU A 418 -0.50 -0.87 19.82
N ALA A 419 -0.10 -0.42 18.64
CA ALA A 419 -0.09 -1.22 17.42
C ALA A 419 0.74 -2.51 17.58
N ASN A 420 1.95 -2.36 18.15
CA ASN A 420 2.83 -3.49 18.46
C ASN A 420 2.18 -4.44 19.46
N GLY A 421 1.64 -3.92 20.57
CA GLY A 421 1.01 -4.73 21.63
C GLY A 421 -0.26 -5.44 21.16
N ALA A 422 -1.13 -4.76 20.43
CA ALA A 422 -2.36 -5.35 19.89
C ALA A 422 -2.05 -6.44 18.85
N THR A 423 -1.04 -6.22 18.00
CA THR A 423 -0.62 -7.22 17.00
C THR A 423 0.08 -8.40 17.67
N HIS A 424 0.92 -8.17 18.67
CA HIS A 424 1.50 -9.23 19.48
C HIS A 424 0.42 -10.11 20.11
N TYR A 425 -0.58 -9.49 20.76
CA TYR A 425 -1.71 -10.21 21.35
C TYR A 425 -2.49 -11.02 20.30
N LEU A 426 -2.70 -10.47 19.11
CA LEU A 426 -3.36 -11.16 17.99
C LEU A 426 -2.57 -12.41 17.58
N ILE A 427 -1.25 -12.29 17.41
CA ILE A 427 -0.38 -13.39 16.99
C ILE A 427 -0.26 -14.44 18.09
N GLU A 428 -0.06 -14.04 19.34
CA GLU A 428 0.10 -14.95 20.47
C GLU A 428 -1.16 -15.79 20.71
N ARG A 429 -2.33 -15.13 20.66
CA ARG A 429 -3.61 -15.78 20.98
C ARG A 429 -4.15 -16.64 19.85
N PHE A 430 -4.01 -16.20 18.61
CA PHE A 430 -4.67 -16.84 17.46
C PHE A 430 -3.69 -17.46 16.47
N GLY A 431 -2.41 -17.12 16.55
CA GLY A 431 -1.38 -17.59 15.65
C GLY A 431 -1.32 -16.80 14.32
N MET A 432 -0.16 -16.85 13.67
CA MET A 432 0.08 -16.15 12.39
C MET A 432 -0.88 -16.61 11.28
N HIS A 433 -1.32 -17.89 11.30
CA HIS A 433 -2.29 -18.38 10.32
C HIS A 433 -3.62 -17.60 10.34
N LYS A 434 -4.07 -17.18 11.53
CA LYS A 434 -5.28 -16.35 11.66
C LYS A 434 -5.05 -14.90 11.18
N VAL A 435 -3.85 -14.38 11.36
CA VAL A 435 -3.46 -13.10 10.75
C VAL A 435 -3.61 -13.16 9.23
N HIS A 436 -3.14 -14.23 8.59
CA HIS A 436 -3.32 -14.43 7.14
C HIS A 436 -4.80 -14.54 6.73
N GLU A 437 -5.63 -15.20 7.52
CA GLU A 437 -7.07 -15.24 7.24
C GLU A 437 -7.72 -13.84 7.33
N VAL A 438 -7.30 -13.03 8.30
CA VAL A 438 -7.74 -11.62 8.42
C VAL A 438 -7.24 -10.80 7.22
N LEU A 439 -5.97 -10.91 6.85
CA LEU A 439 -5.41 -10.22 5.68
C LEU A 439 -6.12 -10.65 4.38
N ALA A 440 -6.46 -11.93 4.21
CA ALA A 440 -7.21 -12.42 3.08
C ALA A 440 -8.62 -11.81 2.98
N HIS A 441 -9.27 -11.54 4.13
CA HIS A 441 -10.55 -10.84 4.20
C HIS A 441 -10.42 -9.37 3.80
N LEU A 442 -9.37 -8.69 4.27
CA LEU A 442 -9.06 -7.32 3.89
C LEU A 442 -8.72 -7.23 2.39
N LYS A 443 -8.01 -8.22 1.85
CA LYS A 443 -7.77 -8.38 0.41
C LYS A 443 -9.07 -8.49 -0.39
N ALA A 444 -10.09 -9.14 0.16
CA ALA A 444 -11.44 -9.22 -0.41
C ALA A 444 -12.28 -7.96 -0.16
N ARG A 445 -11.67 -6.85 0.27
CA ARG A 445 -12.31 -5.55 0.55
C ARG A 445 -13.35 -5.59 1.69
N GLN A 446 -13.21 -6.54 2.61
CA GLN A 446 -14.00 -6.56 3.85
C GLN A 446 -13.36 -5.65 4.91
N THR A 447 -14.16 -5.19 5.87
CA THR A 447 -13.65 -4.40 6.99
C THR A 447 -12.89 -5.26 7.99
N ILE A 448 -12.02 -4.65 8.80
CA ILE A 448 -11.32 -5.35 9.89
C ILE A 448 -12.33 -5.94 10.90
N ALA A 449 -13.41 -5.23 11.20
CA ALA A 449 -14.46 -5.72 12.09
C ALA A 449 -15.13 -7.00 11.54
N ALA A 450 -15.46 -7.03 10.23
CA ALA A 450 -16.00 -8.21 9.57
C ALA A 450 -14.97 -9.35 9.56
N ALA A 451 -13.71 -9.06 9.26
CA ALA A 451 -12.64 -10.04 9.25
C ALA A 451 -12.44 -10.71 10.62
N MET A 452 -12.44 -9.91 11.69
CA MET A 452 -12.33 -10.44 13.06
C MET A 452 -13.54 -11.28 13.45
N GLN A 453 -14.76 -10.80 13.15
CA GLN A 453 -15.97 -11.56 13.47
C GLN A 453 -15.98 -12.91 12.75
N ASP A 454 -15.62 -12.93 11.47
CA ASP A 454 -15.70 -14.14 10.64
C ASP A 454 -14.54 -15.13 10.90
N ARG A 455 -13.33 -14.62 11.15
CA ARG A 455 -12.12 -15.47 11.26
C ARG A 455 -11.67 -15.76 12.67
N LEU A 456 -11.90 -14.82 13.59
CA LEU A 456 -11.54 -14.97 14.99
C LEU A 456 -12.77 -15.33 15.86
N GLN A 457 -13.98 -15.30 15.29
CA GLN A 457 -15.26 -15.48 16.03
C GLN A 457 -15.36 -14.49 17.20
N MET A 458 -14.87 -13.25 16.98
CA MET A 458 -14.79 -12.22 18.00
C MET A 458 -15.11 -10.85 17.40
N SER A 459 -15.91 -10.03 18.08
CA SER A 459 -16.12 -8.65 17.64
C SER A 459 -14.86 -7.81 17.83
N TYR A 460 -14.72 -6.74 17.06
CA TYR A 460 -13.57 -5.86 17.12
C TYR A 460 -13.44 -5.18 18.50
N GLU A 461 -14.55 -4.75 19.05
CA GLU A 461 -14.63 -4.16 20.39
C GLU A 461 -14.23 -5.16 21.47
N HIS A 462 -14.65 -6.41 21.34
CA HIS A 462 -14.28 -7.46 22.30
C HIS A 462 -12.81 -7.82 22.21
N PHE A 463 -12.24 -7.82 21.00
CA PHE A 463 -10.79 -7.97 20.81
C PHE A 463 -10.03 -6.87 21.53
N GLN A 464 -10.39 -5.60 21.32
CA GLN A 464 -9.77 -4.47 22.01
C GLN A 464 -9.87 -4.59 23.52
N GLN A 465 -11.07 -4.93 24.05
CA GLN A 465 -11.26 -5.13 25.49
C GLN A 465 -10.34 -6.22 26.05
N GLN A 466 -10.29 -7.40 25.43
CA GLN A 466 -9.47 -8.49 25.90
C GLN A 466 -7.99 -8.18 25.83
N TRP A 467 -7.55 -7.51 24.77
CA TRP A 467 -6.16 -7.05 24.67
C TRP A 467 -5.84 -6.06 25.81
N THR A 468 -6.70 -5.06 26.05
CA THR A 468 -6.52 -4.10 27.15
C THR A 468 -6.49 -4.78 28.52
N GLU A 469 -7.34 -5.77 28.76
CA GLU A 469 -7.33 -6.58 29.98
C GLU A 469 -6.02 -7.35 30.14
N SER A 470 -5.45 -7.87 29.05
CA SER A 470 -4.15 -8.58 29.08
C SER A 470 -3.00 -7.67 29.50
N LEU A 471 -3.02 -6.39 29.12
CA LEU A 471 -2.03 -5.40 29.56
C LEU A 471 -2.08 -5.19 31.07
N LYS A 472 -3.28 -5.09 31.64
CA LYS A 472 -3.47 -4.93 33.10
C LYS A 472 -2.95 -6.14 33.89
N ALA A 473 -3.13 -7.34 33.32
CA ALA A 473 -2.65 -8.58 33.94
C ALA A 473 -1.11 -8.67 33.91
N ALA A 474 -0.47 -8.25 32.84
CA ALA A 474 0.97 -8.24 32.69
C ALA A 474 1.67 -7.20 33.60
N GLY A 475 1.01 -6.07 33.90
CA GLY A 475 1.52 -5.00 34.77
C GLY A 475 1.33 -5.24 36.27
N SER A 476 0.58 -6.28 36.65
CA SER A 476 0.39 -6.60 38.08
C SER A 476 1.60 -7.41 38.60
N PRO A 477 2.30 -6.96 39.67
CA PRO A 477 3.39 -7.72 40.24
C PRO A 477 2.86 -9.09 40.66
N ALA A 478 3.58 -10.17 40.26
CA ALA A 478 3.27 -11.51 40.67
C ALA A 478 3.09 -11.54 42.19
N LYS A 479 1.88 -11.90 42.66
CA LYS A 479 1.67 -12.16 44.08
C LYS A 479 2.53 -13.34 44.47
N SER A 480 3.69 -13.03 45.10
CA SER A 480 4.59 -13.97 45.72
C SER A 480 3.93 -14.67 46.92
#